data_67a738ca39de8bf4a3ff45f5e6de611f
#
_entry.id   67a738ca39de8bf4a3ff45f5e6de611f
#
_cell.length_a   1.000
_cell.length_b   1.000
_cell.length_c   1.000
_cell.angle_alpha   90.00
_cell.angle_beta   90.00
_cell.angle_gamma   90.00
#
_symmetry.space_group_name_H-M   'P 1'
#
loop_
_entity.id
_entity.type
_entity.pdbx_description
1 polymer ?
#
loop_
_entity_poly.entity_id
_entity_poly.type
_entity_poly.pdbx_seq_one_letter_code
_entity_poly.pdbx_strand_id
1 'polypeptide(L)'
;MSIEEEIDNINNNTGLVYTSSNVSQKRTHRSSRFRQRFYLGFEVHKRQIARWFVLTESDEAIEKGFDIIQKFNELVRMLRRKYGKFEYCCVRHRQGDKKRVNIHVVYFGEWIDQQVIEDWWLSNYASHRSRMGVVYKPKNQAWYLSKYLSSEDFERYYFSNEWVFKGWVGFSQWIKKEFRQYPTKEMLLKLANMSTIERSNSTWFGLYLEQRKKV
;
A
#
# COMPACT_ATOMS: atom_id res chain seq x y z
N MET A 1 23.09 4.86 20.83
CA MET A 1 22.37 3.71 21.43
C MET A 1 22.20 2.70 20.32
N SER A 2 22.69 1.47 20.48
CA SER A 2 22.53 0.42 19.47
C SER A 2 21.10 -0.12 19.49
N ILE A 3 20.66 -0.75 18.39
CA ILE A 3 19.33 -1.40 18.34
C ILE A 3 19.19 -2.46 19.43
N GLU A 4 20.29 -3.08 19.83
CA GLU A 4 20.35 -4.07 20.92
C GLU A 4 20.11 -3.43 22.29
N GLU A 5 20.69 -2.27 22.57
CA GLU A 5 20.47 -1.51 23.81
C GLU A 5 19.01 -1.02 23.93
N GLU A 6 18.38 -0.68 22.82
CA GLU A 6 16.99 -0.23 22.80
C GLU A 6 16.00 -1.39 23.02
N ILE A 7 16.31 -2.58 22.48
CA ILE A 7 15.54 -3.80 22.69
C ILE A 7 15.64 -4.30 24.11
N ASP A 8 16.82 -4.23 24.71
CA ASP A 8 17.02 -4.61 26.11
C ASP A 8 16.28 -3.66 27.06
N ASN A 9 16.20 -2.36 26.74
CA ASN A 9 15.39 -1.40 27.47
C ASN A 9 13.88 -1.68 27.39
N ILE A 10 13.38 -2.08 26.20
CA ILE A 10 11.98 -2.45 26.01
C ILE A 10 11.65 -3.73 26.75
N ASN A 11 12.52 -4.73 26.70
CA ASN A 11 12.35 -6.00 27.40
C ASN A 11 12.29 -5.82 28.91
N ASN A 12 13.14 -4.96 29.47
CA ASN A 12 13.19 -4.69 30.89
C ASN A 12 11.96 -3.93 31.42
N ASN A 13 11.33 -3.09 30.55
CA ASN A 13 10.18 -2.26 30.95
C ASN A 13 8.82 -2.93 30.73
N THR A 14 8.71 -3.93 29.82
CA THR A 14 7.40 -4.48 29.42
C THR A 14 7.21 -5.95 29.81
N GLY A 15 8.24 -6.63 30.28
CA GLY A 15 8.21 -8.07 30.56
C GLY A 15 8.01 -8.95 29.30
N LEU A 16 8.02 -8.34 28.11
CA LEU A 16 7.89 -9.01 26.83
C LEU A 16 9.29 -9.21 26.22
N VAL A 17 9.70 -10.45 26.07
CA VAL A 17 10.99 -10.79 25.45
C VAL A 17 10.92 -10.53 23.95
N TYR A 18 11.32 -9.32 23.53
CA TYR A 18 11.55 -9.00 22.12
C TYR A 18 13.03 -9.21 21.81
N THR A 19 13.36 -10.17 20.97
CA THR A 19 14.73 -10.31 20.47
C THR A 19 14.91 -9.47 19.19
N SER A 20 16.12 -8.94 18.94
CA SER A 20 16.47 -8.20 17.72
C SER A 20 16.11 -8.99 16.44
N SER A 21 16.25 -10.31 16.48
CA SER A 21 15.84 -11.23 15.42
C SER A 21 14.33 -11.14 15.10
N ASN A 22 13.46 -11.03 16.12
CA ASN A 22 12.00 -10.97 15.92
C ASN A 22 11.54 -9.65 15.31
N VAL A 23 12.15 -8.54 15.66
CA VAL A 23 11.84 -7.21 15.09
C VAL A 23 12.31 -7.15 13.64
N SER A 24 13.52 -7.58 13.34
CA SER A 24 14.07 -7.67 11.99
C SER A 24 13.24 -8.61 11.10
N GLN A 25 12.84 -9.76 11.59
CA GLN A 25 11.98 -10.69 10.84
C GLN A 25 10.60 -10.10 10.52
N LYS A 26 9.95 -9.39 11.46
CA LYS A 26 8.65 -8.74 11.23
C LYS A 26 8.75 -7.63 10.16
N ARG A 27 9.82 -6.82 10.18
CA ARG A 27 10.09 -5.76 9.18
C ARG A 27 10.32 -6.37 7.80
N THR A 28 11.15 -7.40 7.69
CA THR A 28 11.42 -8.11 6.43
C THR A 28 10.16 -8.73 5.84
N HIS A 29 9.31 -9.32 6.68
CA HIS A 29 8.03 -9.91 6.27
C HIS A 29 7.05 -8.87 5.71
N ARG A 30 6.95 -7.70 6.34
CA ARG A 30 6.04 -6.63 5.91
C ARG A 30 6.46 -6.07 4.55
N SER A 31 7.73 -5.78 4.36
CA SER A 31 8.30 -5.32 3.08
C SER A 31 8.14 -6.36 1.97
N SER A 32 8.35 -7.63 2.28
CA SER A 32 8.17 -8.73 1.33
C SER A 32 6.72 -8.86 0.85
N ARG A 33 5.73 -8.81 1.78
CA ARG A 33 4.30 -8.86 1.45
C ARG A 33 3.86 -7.66 0.62
N PHE A 34 4.35 -6.47 0.97
CA PHE A 34 4.08 -5.27 0.19
C PHE A 34 4.56 -5.45 -1.25
N ARG A 35 5.84 -5.81 -1.45
CA ARG A 35 6.41 -6.02 -2.79
C ARG A 35 5.64 -7.08 -3.57
N GLN A 36 5.31 -8.20 -2.94
CA GLN A 36 4.53 -9.26 -3.58
C GLN A 36 3.17 -8.74 -4.09
N ARG A 37 2.40 -8.06 -3.23
CA ARG A 37 1.10 -7.49 -3.64
C ARG A 37 1.26 -6.39 -4.67
N PHE A 38 2.32 -5.59 -4.59
CA PHE A 38 2.64 -4.57 -5.56
C PHE A 38 2.85 -5.18 -6.96
N TYR A 39 3.70 -6.21 -7.07
CA TYR A 39 3.93 -6.90 -8.34
C TYR A 39 2.68 -7.57 -8.91
N LEU A 40 1.87 -8.18 -8.07
CA LEU A 40 0.61 -8.76 -8.53
C LEU A 40 -0.30 -7.72 -9.18
N GLY A 41 -0.36 -6.50 -8.63
CA GLY A 41 -1.09 -5.40 -9.26
C GLY A 41 -0.57 -5.09 -10.67
N PHE A 42 0.74 -5.06 -10.86
CA PHE A 42 1.33 -4.86 -12.19
C PHE A 42 1.02 -6.00 -13.16
N GLU A 43 0.95 -7.23 -12.71
CA GLU A 43 0.54 -8.36 -13.55
C GLU A 43 -0.95 -8.29 -13.95
N VAL A 44 -1.81 -7.92 -12.99
CA VAL A 44 -3.25 -7.73 -13.25
C VAL A 44 -3.50 -6.60 -14.25
N HIS A 45 -2.76 -5.51 -14.12
CA HIS A 45 -2.91 -4.30 -14.92
C HIS A 45 -1.84 -4.16 -16.01
N LYS A 46 -1.23 -5.27 -16.47
CA LYS A 46 -0.09 -5.27 -17.41
C LYS A 46 -0.32 -4.53 -18.74
N ARG A 47 -1.59 -4.28 -19.11
CA ARG A 47 -1.96 -3.52 -20.31
C ARG A 47 -2.12 -2.02 -20.06
N GLN A 48 -1.97 -1.57 -18.81
CA GLN A 48 -2.11 -0.18 -18.40
C GLN A 48 -0.75 0.41 -18.05
N ILE A 49 -0.60 1.70 -18.29
CA ILE A 49 0.59 2.43 -17.86
C ILE A 49 0.42 2.81 -16.39
N ALA A 50 1.33 2.32 -15.55
CA ALA A 50 1.39 2.73 -14.17
C ALA A 50 2.03 4.11 -14.04
N ARG A 51 1.47 4.96 -13.19
CA ARG A 51 1.96 6.30 -12.88
C ARG A 51 2.13 6.46 -11.39
N TRP A 52 2.93 7.42 -11.01
CA TRP A 52 3.12 7.74 -9.59
C TRP A 52 3.01 9.23 -9.36
N PHE A 53 2.60 9.60 -8.16
CA PHE A 53 2.72 10.96 -7.64
C PHE A 53 3.01 10.95 -6.15
N VAL A 54 3.51 12.08 -5.65
CA VAL A 54 3.79 12.26 -4.21
C VAL A 54 3.03 13.48 -3.74
N LEU A 55 2.30 13.32 -2.64
CA LEU A 55 1.65 14.40 -1.91
C LEU A 55 2.43 14.65 -0.63
N THR A 56 2.67 15.91 -0.34
CA THR A 56 3.42 16.33 0.85
C THR A 56 2.52 17.19 1.73
N GLU A 57 2.64 17.02 3.03
CA GLU A 57 2.03 17.88 4.04
C GLU A 57 2.75 19.22 4.11
N SER A 58 2.01 20.32 4.25
CA SER A 58 2.57 21.65 4.50
C SER A 58 2.49 22.02 5.97
N ASP A 59 3.30 23.00 6.39
CA ASP A 59 3.22 23.52 7.75
C ASP A 59 1.84 24.15 8.02
N GLU A 60 1.27 24.85 7.03
CA GLU A 60 -0.07 25.42 7.10
C GLU A 60 -1.16 24.37 7.31
N ALA A 61 -1.04 23.20 6.62
CA ALA A 61 -1.99 22.10 6.80
C ALA A 61 -1.88 21.47 8.20
N ILE A 62 -0.67 21.39 8.74
CA ILE A 62 -0.41 20.90 10.11
C ILE A 62 -1.02 21.88 11.14
N GLU A 63 -0.78 23.16 10.99
CA GLU A 63 -1.31 24.22 11.86
C GLU A 63 -2.86 24.26 11.85
N LYS A 64 -3.47 24.04 10.67
CA LYS A 64 -4.93 23.93 10.52
C LYS A 64 -5.51 22.61 11.03
N GLY A 65 -4.69 21.66 11.44
CA GLY A 65 -5.13 20.36 11.93
C GLY A 65 -5.78 19.47 10.86
N PHE A 66 -5.45 19.65 9.58
CA PHE A 66 -6.01 18.84 8.50
C PHE A 66 -5.49 17.41 8.56
N ASP A 67 -6.39 16.44 8.48
CA ASP A 67 -6.00 15.02 8.33
C ASP A 67 -5.65 14.71 6.87
N ILE A 68 -4.37 14.47 6.62
CA ILE A 68 -3.84 14.15 5.28
C ILE A 68 -4.51 12.90 4.67
N ILE A 69 -4.91 11.92 5.49
CA ILE A 69 -5.57 10.70 4.99
C ILE A 69 -7.02 10.98 4.59
N GLN A 70 -7.73 11.75 5.38
CA GLN A 70 -9.07 12.20 5.01
C GLN A 70 -9.02 12.95 3.69
N LYS A 71 -8.10 13.90 3.54
CA LYS A 71 -7.94 14.70 2.32
C LYS A 71 -7.50 13.84 1.12
N PHE A 72 -6.61 12.88 1.33
CA PHE A 72 -6.25 11.92 0.28
C PHE A 72 -7.47 11.10 -0.18
N ASN A 73 -8.32 10.65 0.74
CA ASN A 73 -9.54 9.93 0.39
C ASN A 73 -10.54 10.80 -0.38
N GLU A 74 -10.62 12.10 -0.08
CA GLU A 74 -11.43 13.07 -0.82
C GLU A 74 -10.89 13.28 -2.25
N LEU A 75 -9.56 13.41 -2.40
CA LEU A 75 -8.89 13.47 -3.70
C LEU A 75 -9.20 12.22 -4.53
N VAL A 76 -9.03 11.02 -3.96
CA VAL A 76 -9.33 9.75 -4.66
C VAL A 76 -10.80 9.70 -5.11
N ARG A 77 -11.74 10.16 -4.29
CA ARG A 77 -13.16 10.24 -4.68
C ARG A 77 -13.39 11.21 -5.84
N MET A 78 -12.72 12.36 -5.83
CA MET A 78 -12.78 13.34 -6.93
C MET A 78 -12.19 12.72 -8.21
N LEU A 79 -11.01 12.11 -8.14
CA LEU A 79 -10.36 11.48 -9.29
C LEU A 79 -11.23 10.38 -9.90
N ARG A 80 -11.84 9.52 -9.08
CA ARG A 80 -12.75 8.47 -9.56
C ARG A 80 -13.99 9.03 -10.24
N ARG A 81 -14.55 10.14 -9.74
CA ARG A 81 -15.71 10.79 -10.37
C ARG A 81 -15.35 11.42 -11.71
N LYS A 82 -14.17 12.02 -11.81
CA LYS A 82 -13.75 12.77 -13.01
C LYS A 82 -13.15 11.87 -14.09
N TYR A 83 -12.36 10.85 -13.70
CA TYR A 83 -11.55 10.04 -14.60
C TYR A 83 -11.95 8.54 -14.61
N GLY A 84 -12.97 8.17 -13.84
CA GLY A 84 -13.41 6.78 -13.78
C GLY A 84 -12.53 5.89 -12.91
N LYS A 85 -12.16 4.73 -13.42
CA LYS A 85 -11.42 3.72 -12.64
C LYS A 85 -10.04 4.23 -12.21
N PHE A 86 -9.79 4.19 -10.91
CA PHE A 86 -8.52 4.62 -10.29
C PHE A 86 -8.11 3.60 -9.25
N GLU A 87 -7.23 2.68 -9.65
CA GLU A 87 -6.69 1.66 -8.77
C GLU A 87 -5.30 2.05 -8.31
N TYR A 88 -5.07 2.04 -7.01
CA TYR A 88 -3.86 2.58 -6.45
C TYR A 88 -3.27 1.74 -5.31
N CYS A 89 -1.97 1.93 -5.14
CA CYS A 89 -1.22 1.58 -3.96
C CYS A 89 -0.59 2.86 -3.41
N CYS A 90 -0.65 3.07 -2.11
CA CYS A 90 0.05 4.19 -1.49
C CYS A 90 0.83 3.78 -0.24
N VAL A 91 1.93 4.50 0.00
CA VAL A 91 2.76 4.38 1.21
C VAL A 91 2.83 5.75 1.86
N ARG A 92 2.42 5.80 3.13
CA ARG A 92 2.50 6.98 3.97
C ARG A 92 3.71 6.85 4.90
N HIS A 93 4.54 7.87 4.94
CA HIS A 93 5.66 7.92 5.88
C HIS A 93 5.94 9.36 6.31
N ARG A 94 6.58 9.51 7.47
CA ARG A 94 7.10 10.79 7.94
C ARG A 94 8.48 11.04 7.36
N GLN A 95 8.80 12.27 7.06
CA GLN A 95 10.09 12.67 6.51
C GLN A 95 10.93 13.37 7.58
N GLY A 96 11.95 12.68 8.09
CA GLY A 96 13.02 13.23 8.92
C GLY A 96 12.53 14.07 10.10
N ASP A 97 13.36 15.03 10.50
CA ASP A 97 13.15 15.88 11.69
C ASP A 97 11.91 16.78 11.60
N LYS A 98 11.37 17.01 10.40
CA LYS A 98 10.25 17.93 10.17
C LYS A 98 8.87 17.32 10.45
N LYS A 99 8.78 16.07 10.85
CA LYS A 99 7.50 15.35 11.12
C LYS A 99 6.44 15.44 10.01
N ARG A 100 6.78 16.01 8.84
CA ARG A 100 5.86 16.13 7.70
C ARG A 100 5.58 14.76 7.11
N VAL A 101 4.31 14.53 6.81
CA VAL A 101 3.87 13.29 6.18
C VAL A 101 3.94 13.42 4.66
N ASN A 102 4.46 12.39 4.02
CA ASN A 102 4.41 12.19 2.58
C ASN A 102 3.55 10.98 2.25
N ILE A 103 2.75 11.08 1.20
CA ILE A 103 2.02 9.96 0.61
C ILE A 103 2.58 9.72 -0.79
N HIS A 104 3.25 8.60 -0.97
CA HIS A 104 3.66 8.10 -2.29
C HIS A 104 2.55 7.25 -2.86
N VAL A 105 2.05 7.61 -4.02
CA VAL A 105 0.96 6.91 -4.71
C VAL A 105 1.48 6.33 -6.02
N VAL A 106 1.16 5.07 -6.29
CA VAL A 106 1.28 4.46 -7.62
C VAL A 106 -0.12 4.06 -8.06
N TYR A 107 -0.51 4.37 -9.28
CA TYR A 107 -1.86 4.11 -9.75
C TYR A 107 -1.92 3.59 -11.19
N PHE A 108 -3.00 2.88 -11.48
CA PHE A 108 -3.48 2.52 -12.80
C PHE A 108 -4.80 3.24 -13.06
N GLY A 109 -5.00 3.73 -14.26
CA GLY A 109 -6.17 4.49 -14.67
C GLY A 109 -5.84 5.44 -15.81
N GLU A 110 -6.76 6.34 -16.10
CA GLU A 110 -6.59 7.37 -17.11
C GLU A 110 -5.43 8.32 -16.79
N TRP A 111 -4.95 9.02 -17.83
CA TRP A 111 -3.99 10.09 -17.64
C TRP A 111 -4.63 11.23 -16.83
N ILE A 112 -3.95 11.64 -15.78
CA ILE A 112 -4.34 12.79 -14.97
C ILE A 112 -3.25 13.83 -15.13
N ASP A 113 -3.63 15.05 -15.48
CA ASP A 113 -2.68 16.15 -15.52
C ASP A 113 -2.19 16.46 -14.09
N GLN A 114 -0.88 16.67 -13.95
CA GLN A 114 -0.26 17.02 -12.67
C GLN A 114 -0.92 18.26 -12.06
N GLN A 115 -1.24 19.26 -12.88
CA GLN A 115 -1.86 20.50 -12.44
C GLN A 115 -3.21 20.26 -11.74
N VAL A 116 -4.00 19.28 -12.21
CA VAL A 116 -5.28 18.94 -11.57
C VAL A 116 -5.09 18.44 -10.13
N ILE A 117 -4.05 17.65 -9.90
CA ILE A 117 -3.73 17.15 -8.55
C ILE A 117 -3.18 18.28 -7.69
N GLU A 118 -2.30 19.12 -8.24
CA GLU A 118 -1.71 20.27 -7.55
C GLU A 118 -2.75 21.30 -7.14
N ASP A 119 -3.63 21.72 -8.06
CA ASP A 119 -4.68 22.69 -7.79
C ASP A 119 -5.65 22.19 -6.73
N TRP A 120 -6.05 20.91 -6.85
CA TRP A 120 -6.93 20.31 -5.86
C TRP A 120 -6.26 20.24 -4.48
N TRP A 121 -4.99 19.78 -4.44
CA TRP A 121 -4.24 19.62 -3.19
C TRP A 121 -3.98 20.97 -2.52
N LEU A 122 -3.62 21.99 -3.30
CA LEU A 122 -3.47 23.36 -2.83
C LEU A 122 -4.77 23.90 -2.23
N SER A 123 -5.87 23.80 -2.97
CA SER A 123 -7.16 24.37 -2.55
C SER A 123 -7.77 23.67 -1.34
N ASN A 124 -7.50 22.39 -1.14
CA ASN A 124 -8.14 21.58 -0.10
C ASN A 124 -7.21 21.19 1.06
N TYR A 125 -5.89 21.30 0.86
CA TYR A 125 -4.89 20.88 1.84
C TYR A 125 -3.76 21.90 2.04
N ALA A 126 -3.83 23.06 1.38
CA ALA A 126 -2.84 24.15 1.48
C ALA A 126 -1.40 23.72 1.18
N SER A 127 -1.19 22.78 0.26
CA SER A 127 0.14 22.29 -0.11
C SER A 127 0.38 22.28 -1.61
N HIS A 128 1.50 22.84 -2.05
CA HIS A 128 1.85 23.03 -3.47
C HIS A 128 2.68 21.88 -4.07
N ARG A 129 3.15 20.94 -3.27
CA ARG A 129 4.17 19.99 -3.75
C ARG A 129 3.55 18.67 -4.14
N SER A 130 3.32 18.50 -5.44
CA SER A 130 3.18 17.19 -6.05
C SER A 130 4.30 16.97 -7.07
N ARG A 131 4.73 15.72 -7.21
CA ARG A 131 5.60 15.26 -8.30
C ARG A 131 4.92 14.08 -8.94
N MET A 132 4.90 14.05 -10.26
CA MET A 132 4.31 12.95 -11.02
C MET A 132 5.31 12.35 -11.99
N GLY A 133 5.06 11.10 -12.36
CA GLY A 133 5.83 10.41 -13.38
C GLY A 133 5.25 9.06 -13.75
N VAL A 134 5.92 8.42 -14.72
CA VAL A 134 5.59 7.07 -15.18
C VAL A 134 6.45 6.04 -14.46
N VAL A 135 5.88 4.89 -14.13
CA VAL A 135 6.62 3.75 -13.57
C VAL A 135 7.17 2.90 -14.70
N TYR A 136 8.40 3.16 -15.09
CA TYR A 136 9.09 2.36 -16.13
C TYR A 136 9.63 1.03 -15.61
N LYS A 137 10.03 0.97 -14.34
CA LYS A 137 10.65 -0.19 -13.70
C LYS A 137 9.92 -0.54 -12.41
N PRO A 138 8.84 -1.37 -12.47
CA PRO A 138 8.04 -1.73 -11.29
C PRO A 138 8.88 -2.30 -10.15
N LYS A 139 9.92 -3.08 -10.47
CA LYS A 139 10.83 -3.66 -9.48
C LYS A 139 11.55 -2.59 -8.66
N ASN A 140 12.07 -1.57 -9.33
CA ASN A 140 12.76 -0.47 -8.64
C ASN A 140 11.78 0.36 -7.79
N GLN A 141 10.57 0.60 -8.30
CA GLN A 141 9.53 1.32 -7.57
C GLN A 141 9.08 0.56 -6.31
N ALA A 142 8.89 -0.76 -6.42
CA ALA A 142 8.55 -1.60 -5.27
C ALA A 142 9.65 -1.58 -4.19
N TRP A 143 10.91 -1.68 -4.60
CA TRP A 143 12.05 -1.58 -3.70
C TRP A 143 12.13 -0.21 -3.04
N TYR A 144 11.99 0.87 -3.81
CA TYR A 144 11.98 2.24 -3.30
C TYR A 144 10.90 2.44 -2.23
N LEU A 145 9.66 2.09 -2.53
CA LEU A 145 8.54 2.21 -1.59
C LEU A 145 8.72 1.31 -0.36
N SER A 146 9.28 0.11 -0.54
CA SER A 146 9.47 -0.83 0.57
C SER A 146 10.53 -0.38 1.58
N LYS A 147 11.44 0.54 1.22
CA LYS A 147 12.39 1.14 2.18
C LYS A 147 11.66 1.87 3.31
N TYR A 148 10.58 2.57 3.00
CA TYR A 148 9.77 3.26 4.01
C TYR A 148 9.06 2.30 4.97
N LEU A 149 8.87 1.03 4.58
CA LEU A 149 8.22 0.03 5.42
C LEU A 149 9.14 -0.60 6.47
N SER A 150 10.43 -0.37 6.33
CA SER A 150 11.47 -0.84 7.26
C SER A 150 12.01 0.29 8.15
N SER A 151 11.61 1.55 7.92
CA SER A 151 11.99 2.69 8.76
C SER A 151 11.12 2.75 10.03
N GLU A 152 11.64 3.40 11.07
CA GLU A 152 10.87 3.65 12.31
C GLU A 152 9.73 4.63 12.08
N ASP A 153 9.90 5.53 11.10
CA ASP A 153 8.91 6.53 10.68
C ASP A 153 7.81 5.97 9.79
N PHE A 154 7.77 4.63 9.62
CA PHE A 154 6.72 3.99 8.84
C PHE A 154 5.40 4.05 9.56
N GLU A 155 4.40 4.65 8.90
CA GLU A 155 3.06 4.69 9.44
C GLU A 155 2.15 3.63 8.82
N ARG A 156 1.90 3.67 7.51
CA ARG A 156 1.00 2.69 6.86
C ARG A 156 1.18 2.63 5.34
N TYR A 157 0.74 1.51 4.76
CA TYR A 157 0.51 1.37 3.33
C TYR A 157 -0.91 0.89 3.07
N TYR A 158 -1.45 1.26 1.91
CA TYR A 158 -2.78 0.88 1.47
C TYR A 158 -2.76 0.45 0.02
N PHE A 159 -3.67 -0.45 -0.32
CA PHE A 159 -3.99 -0.83 -1.68
C PHE A 159 -5.48 -0.66 -1.88
N SER A 160 -5.89 -0.11 -3.01
CA SER A 160 -7.29 -0.10 -3.40
C SER A 160 -7.84 -1.52 -3.54
N ASN A 161 -9.16 -1.65 -3.48
CA ASN A 161 -9.82 -2.97 -3.41
C ASN A 161 -9.54 -3.84 -4.63
N GLU A 162 -9.37 -3.24 -5.81
CA GLU A 162 -9.14 -3.93 -7.07
C GLU A 162 -7.69 -3.84 -7.56
N TRP A 163 -6.75 -3.41 -6.70
CA TRP A 163 -5.33 -3.43 -7.05
C TRP A 163 -4.86 -4.81 -7.54
N VAL A 164 -5.32 -5.88 -6.92
CA VAL A 164 -5.17 -7.25 -7.39
C VAL A 164 -6.53 -7.78 -7.82
N PHE A 165 -7.45 -8.03 -6.89
CA PHE A 165 -8.86 -8.30 -7.12
C PHE A 165 -9.67 -8.04 -5.84
N LYS A 166 -10.98 -7.80 -6.01
CA LYS A 166 -11.89 -7.60 -4.89
C LYS A 166 -11.91 -8.83 -3.97
N GLY A 167 -11.66 -8.61 -2.67
CA GLY A 167 -11.60 -9.69 -1.69
C GLY A 167 -10.20 -10.27 -1.44
N TRP A 168 -9.14 -9.74 -2.09
CA TRP A 168 -7.75 -10.19 -1.91
C TRP A 168 -7.33 -10.37 -0.45
N VAL A 169 -7.67 -9.43 0.43
CA VAL A 169 -7.25 -9.48 1.85
C VAL A 169 -7.85 -10.70 2.54
N GLY A 170 -9.16 -10.89 2.42
CA GLY A 170 -9.83 -12.04 3.00
C GLY A 170 -9.34 -13.36 2.41
N PHE A 171 -9.13 -13.42 1.09
CA PHE A 171 -8.58 -14.59 0.42
C PHE A 171 -7.18 -14.96 0.94
N SER A 172 -6.29 -13.99 1.08
CA SER A 172 -4.94 -14.23 1.59
C SER A 172 -4.92 -14.67 3.07
N GLN A 173 -5.84 -14.14 3.87
CA GLN A 173 -6.02 -14.57 5.26
C GLN A 173 -6.58 -15.99 5.37
N TRP A 174 -7.57 -16.31 4.54
CA TRP A 174 -8.13 -17.65 4.48
C TRP A 174 -7.10 -18.70 4.08
N ILE A 175 -6.31 -18.47 3.01
CA ILE A 175 -5.24 -19.39 2.63
C ILE A 175 -4.24 -19.61 3.77
N LYS A 176 -3.85 -18.54 4.46
CA LYS A 176 -2.95 -18.67 5.61
C LYS A 176 -3.52 -19.53 6.72
N LYS A 177 -4.82 -19.39 7.00
CA LYS A 177 -5.51 -20.18 8.03
C LYS A 177 -5.61 -21.65 7.66
N GLU A 178 -6.06 -21.95 6.43
CA GLU A 178 -6.32 -23.33 5.97
C GLU A 178 -5.03 -24.10 5.74
N PHE A 179 -4.05 -23.48 5.10
CA PHE A 179 -2.81 -24.17 4.67
C PHE A 179 -1.62 -23.88 5.58
N ARG A 180 -1.80 -23.10 6.63
CA ARG A 180 -0.74 -22.65 7.56
C ARG A 180 0.50 -22.06 6.88
N GLN A 181 0.35 -21.68 5.62
CA GLN A 181 1.39 -21.07 4.82
C GLN A 181 0.83 -19.94 3.95
N TYR A 182 1.70 -19.01 3.53
CA TYR A 182 1.31 -18.02 2.54
C TYR A 182 1.30 -18.66 1.16
N PRO A 183 0.39 -18.20 0.27
CA PRO A 183 0.38 -18.67 -1.10
C PRO A 183 1.73 -18.40 -1.77
N THR A 184 2.20 -19.32 -2.59
CA THR A 184 3.43 -19.13 -3.38
C THR A 184 3.24 -18.00 -4.39
N LYS A 185 4.35 -17.43 -4.87
CA LYS A 185 4.32 -16.40 -5.90
C LYS A 185 3.60 -16.87 -7.15
N GLU A 186 3.87 -18.11 -7.59
CA GLU A 186 3.27 -18.73 -8.78
C GLU A 186 1.76 -18.90 -8.64
N MET A 187 1.30 -19.36 -7.48
CA MET A 187 -0.12 -19.49 -7.16
C MET A 187 -0.82 -18.13 -7.16
N LEU A 188 -0.19 -17.10 -6.60
CA LEU A 188 -0.72 -15.73 -6.60
C LEU A 188 -0.78 -15.15 -8.01
N LEU A 189 0.26 -15.36 -8.83
CA LEU A 189 0.29 -14.92 -10.23
C LEU A 189 -0.78 -15.62 -11.05
N LYS A 190 -0.95 -16.93 -10.87
CA LYS A 190 -2.03 -17.69 -11.54
C LYS A 190 -3.40 -17.11 -11.22
N LEU A 191 -3.70 -16.87 -9.95
CA LEU A 191 -4.95 -16.26 -9.51
C LEU A 191 -5.16 -14.83 -10.01
N ALA A 192 -4.10 -14.03 -10.04
CA ALA A 192 -4.16 -12.66 -10.54
C ALA A 192 -4.44 -12.59 -12.05
N ASN A 193 -3.98 -13.57 -12.82
CA ASN A 193 -4.17 -13.64 -14.26
C ASN A 193 -5.50 -14.32 -14.69
N MET A 194 -6.20 -14.96 -13.76
CA MET A 194 -7.51 -15.55 -14.05
C MET A 194 -8.60 -14.47 -14.23
N SER A 195 -9.56 -14.72 -15.13
CA SER A 195 -10.77 -13.89 -15.20
C SER A 195 -11.58 -13.98 -13.90
N THR A 196 -12.53 -13.05 -13.71
CA THR A 196 -13.40 -13.09 -12.55
C THR A 196 -14.22 -14.38 -12.49
N ILE A 197 -14.67 -14.90 -13.64
CA ILE A 197 -15.43 -16.14 -13.75
C ILE A 197 -14.55 -17.33 -13.39
N GLU A 198 -13.33 -17.40 -13.96
CA GLU A 198 -12.37 -18.46 -13.64
C GLU A 198 -11.98 -18.47 -12.18
N ARG A 199 -11.80 -17.27 -11.57
CA ARG A 199 -11.51 -17.15 -10.14
C ARG A 199 -12.66 -17.68 -9.27
N SER A 200 -13.89 -17.35 -9.63
CA SER A 200 -15.08 -17.84 -8.89
C SER A 200 -15.28 -19.34 -9.02
N ASN A 201 -14.87 -19.94 -10.14
CA ASN A 201 -14.96 -21.36 -10.40
C ASN A 201 -13.71 -22.16 -9.96
N SER A 202 -12.62 -21.49 -9.58
CA SER A 202 -11.45 -22.19 -9.05
C SER A 202 -11.78 -22.82 -7.70
N THR A 203 -11.33 -24.05 -7.45
CA THR A 203 -11.57 -24.76 -6.21
C THR A 203 -11.21 -23.93 -4.97
N TRP A 204 -10.10 -23.22 -5.03
CA TRP A 204 -9.60 -22.38 -3.95
C TRP A 204 -10.49 -21.14 -3.71
N PHE A 205 -10.87 -20.46 -4.76
CA PHE A 205 -11.67 -19.25 -4.68
C PHE A 205 -13.14 -19.57 -4.42
N GLY A 206 -13.63 -20.69 -4.96
CA GLY A 206 -14.96 -21.21 -4.68
C GLY A 206 -15.15 -21.52 -3.21
N LEU A 207 -14.24 -22.27 -2.58
CA LEU A 207 -14.25 -22.56 -1.15
C LEU A 207 -14.21 -21.29 -0.29
N TYR A 208 -13.41 -20.29 -0.68
CA TYR A 208 -13.39 -19.00 0.01
C TYR A 208 -14.73 -18.27 -0.06
N LEU A 209 -15.37 -18.23 -1.22
CA LEU A 209 -16.67 -17.60 -1.40
C LEU A 209 -17.78 -18.32 -0.64
N GLU A 210 -17.77 -19.66 -0.62
CA GLU A 210 -18.72 -20.46 0.16
C GLU A 210 -18.60 -20.21 1.66
N GLN A 211 -17.37 -20.13 2.18
CA GLN A 211 -17.17 -19.79 3.60
C GLN A 211 -17.69 -18.39 3.95
N ARG A 212 -17.53 -17.41 3.05
CA ARG A 212 -18.06 -16.05 3.29
C ARG A 212 -19.58 -15.98 3.31
N LYS A 213 -20.29 -16.90 2.66
CA LYS A 213 -21.75 -16.95 2.69
C LYS A 213 -22.29 -17.53 4.01
N LYS A 214 -21.45 -18.20 4.80
CA LYS A 214 -21.80 -18.83 6.08
C LYS A 214 -21.53 -17.94 7.30
N VAL A 215 -20.98 -16.75 7.09
CA VAL A 215 -20.72 -15.70 8.09
C VAL A 215 -21.60 -14.49 7.78
#